data_3a287c02db25bbd7b0b1fe183cf13d5b
#
_entry.id   3a287c02db25bbd7b0b1fe183cf13d5b
#
_cell.length_a   1.000
_cell.length_b   1.000
_cell.length_c   1.000
_cell.angle_alpha   90.00
_cell.angle_beta   90.00
_cell.angle_gamma   90.00
#
_symmetry.space_group_name_H-M   'P 1'
#
loop_
_entity.id
_entity.type
_entity.pdbx_description
1 polymer ?
#
loop_
_entity_poly.entity_id
_entity_poly.type
_entity_poly.pdbx_seq_one_letter_code
_entity_poly.pdbx_strand_id
1 'polypeptide(L)'
;MLSRSSIISPILLVSCLIIAVSFAVRVSFGVFQIPIAEEFGWLRSEFSLAIAIQNLAWGFGQPVFAAVAEKIGDRKAIIAGALIYAAGMILSAWSTTPLEHQVYAWLVGFGIAGTGFGVILAIVGRAASDDNRSISLAIVTAAGSIGQIIGAPIAQWLLSFMEWQNVFLIFALVILALILPLPLMRSPKTALKAEIEDGMSVILTKSLKDPSFSLIFLGFFSCGYQLSFVTAHFPALVTEMCAPISSNSFLYSIDITSTSALGAVAISLIGLANIAGTLLAGWAGKYYSKKYLLA
;
A
#
# COMPACT_ATOMS: atom_id res chain seq x y z
N MET A 1 33.82 21.64 -9.02
CA MET A 1 33.52 20.19 -8.98
C MET A 1 32.16 20.01 -8.34
N LEU A 2 31.08 19.92 -9.13
CA LEU A 2 29.74 19.62 -8.65
C LEU A 2 29.73 18.13 -8.24
N SER A 3 29.68 17.87 -6.94
CA SER A 3 29.40 16.54 -6.42
C SER A 3 28.07 16.08 -7.02
N ARG A 4 28.11 15.10 -7.92
CA ARG A 4 26.92 14.36 -8.34
C ARG A 4 26.36 13.73 -7.06
N SER A 5 25.35 14.35 -6.46
CA SER A 5 24.62 13.75 -5.36
C SER A 5 24.08 12.41 -5.87
N SER A 6 24.57 11.32 -5.29
CA SER A 6 24.09 9.97 -5.65
C SER A 6 22.57 9.95 -5.47
N ILE A 7 21.85 9.58 -6.53
CA ILE A 7 20.37 9.38 -6.47
C ILE A 7 20.06 8.34 -5.39
N ILE A 8 20.92 7.33 -5.24
CA ILE A 8 20.75 6.25 -4.28
C ILE A 8 21.26 6.72 -2.92
N SER A 9 20.32 7.07 -2.05
CA SER A 9 20.58 7.42 -0.66
C SER A 9 20.02 6.35 0.29
N PRO A 10 20.56 6.21 1.52
CA PRO A 10 19.99 5.29 2.51
C PRO A 10 18.50 5.57 2.79
N ILE A 11 18.08 6.84 2.74
CA ILE A 11 16.68 7.24 2.89
C ILE A 11 15.84 6.64 1.76
N LEU A 12 16.29 6.75 0.51
CA LEU A 12 15.56 6.20 -0.64
C LEU A 12 15.43 4.69 -0.54
N LEU A 13 16.52 3.97 -0.23
CA LEU A 13 16.51 2.51 -0.11
C LEU A 13 15.57 2.03 0.99
N VAL A 14 15.65 2.61 2.18
CA VAL A 14 14.76 2.24 3.30
C VAL A 14 13.31 2.60 2.96
N SER A 15 13.06 3.73 2.33
CA SER A 15 11.72 4.13 1.86
C SER A 15 11.14 3.13 0.85
N CYS A 16 11.95 2.68 -0.12
CA CYS A 16 11.55 1.65 -1.07
C CYS A 16 11.21 0.33 -0.39
N LEU A 17 12.02 -0.10 0.59
CA LEU A 17 11.78 -1.31 1.36
C LEU A 17 10.44 -1.22 2.13
N ILE A 18 10.22 -0.12 2.84
CA ILE A 18 9.00 0.09 3.63
C ILE A 18 7.76 0.03 2.73
N ILE A 19 7.78 0.76 1.62
CA ILE A 19 6.64 0.80 0.69
C ILE A 19 6.42 -0.58 0.04
N ALA A 20 7.48 -1.24 -0.43
CA ALA A 20 7.36 -2.55 -1.07
C ALA A 20 6.73 -3.58 -0.11
N VAL A 21 7.22 -3.67 1.12
CA VAL A 21 6.72 -4.62 2.12
C VAL A 21 5.31 -4.25 2.59
N SER A 22 5.05 -3.00 2.93
CA SER A 22 3.74 -2.54 3.38
C SER A 22 2.66 -2.78 2.31
N PHE A 23 2.99 -2.55 1.04
CA PHE A 23 2.08 -2.81 -0.08
C PHE A 23 1.95 -4.29 -0.42
N ALA A 24 3.02 -5.10 -0.29
CA ALA A 24 2.94 -6.54 -0.45
C ALA A 24 1.90 -7.15 0.51
N VAL A 25 1.97 -6.79 1.79
CA VAL A 25 0.99 -7.24 2.79
C VAL A 25 -0.40 -6.72 2.46
N ARG A 26 -0.54 -5.43 2.12
CA ARG A 26 -1.84 -4.82 1.81
C ARG A 26 -2.56 -5.50 0.64
N VAL A 27 -1.88 -5.75 -0.46
CA VAL A 27 -2.52 -6.32 -1.67
C VAL A 27 -2.85 -7.79 -1.53
N SER A 28 -2.29 -8.46 -0.52
CA SER A 28 -2.57 -9.86 -0.24
C SER A 28 -3.93 -10.10 0.40
N PHE A 29 -4.59 -9.08 0.96
CA PHE A 29 -5.83 -9.26 1.71
C PHE A 29 -6.94 -9.95 0.90
N GLY A 30 -7.05 -9.70 -0.40
CA GLY A 30 -8.04 -10.35 -1.26
C GLY A 30 -7.91 -11.88 -1.35
N VAL A 31 -6.71 -12.42 -1.12
CA VAL A 31 -6.44 -13.87 -1.16
C VAL A 31 -7.02 -14.58 0.08
N PHE A 32 -7.19 -13.87 1.19
CA PHE A 32 -7.72 -14.42 2.44
C PHE A 32 -9.25 -14.47 2.49
N GLN A 33 -9.96 -13.86 1.55
CA GLN A 33 -11.42 -13.77 1.55
C GLN A 33 -12.09 -15.15 1.61
N ILE A 34 -11.65 -16.07 0.77
CA ILE A 34 -12.24 -17.43 0.70
C ILE A 34 -11.88 -18.23 1.94
N PRO A 35 -10.60 -18.38 2.35
CA PRO A 35 -10.23 -19.14 3.54
C PRO A 35 -10.97 -18.69 4.81
N ILE A 36 -11.08 -17.38 5.04
CA ILE A 36 -11.76 -16.84 6.23
C ILE A 36 -13.28 -17.08 6.15
N ALA A 37 -13.88 -16.87 4.97
CA ALA A 37 -15.31 -17.08 4.79
C ALA A 37 -15.71 -18.54 4.96
N GLU A 38 -14.89 -19.49 4.48
CA GLU A 38 -15.15 -20.92 4.60
C GLU A 38 -14.99 -21.42 6.05
N GLU A 39 -13.97 -20.95 6.78
CA GLU A 39 -13.72 -21.39 8.16
C GLU A 39 -14.85 -20.96 9.12
N PHE A 40 -15.33 -19.74 9.00
CA PHE A 40 -16.33 -19.19 9.93
C PHE A 40 -17.76 -19.14 9.37
N GLY A 41 -17.96 -19.48 8.11
CA GLY A 41 -19.26 -19.34 7.45
C GLY A 41 -19.69 -17.88 7.27
N TRP A 42 -18.75 -16.94 7.21
CA TRP A 42 -19.06 -15.52 7.05
C TRP A 42 -19.55 -15.21 5.64
N LEU A 43 -20.46 -14.26 5.56
CA LEU A 43 -20.84 -13.69 4.26
C LEU A 43 -19.64 -12.94 3.66
N ARG A 44 -19.47 -13.02 2.35
CA ARG A 44 -18.42 -12.25 1.64
C ARG A 44 -18.53 -10.75 1.84
N SER A 45 -19.76 -10.25 1.99
CA SER A 45 -20.01 -8.84 2.31
C SER A 45 -19.36 -8.40 3.61
N GLU A 46 -19.24 -9.27 4.62
CA GLU A 46 -18.62 -8.97 5.90
C GLU A 46 -17.11 -8.79 5.77
N PHE A 47 -16.45 -9.69 5.01
CA PHE A 47 -15.03 -9.52 4.70
C PHE A 47 -14.79 -8.29 3.81
N SER A 48 -15.64 -8.06 2.82
CA SER A 48 -15.56 -6.89 1.95
C SER A 48 -15.74 -5.59 2.73
N LEU A 49 -16.61 -5.59 3.74
CA LEU A 49 -16.78 -4.45 4.65
C LEU A 49 -15.52 -4.21 5.48
N ALA A 50 -14.84 -5.26 5.95
CA ALA A 50 -13.56 -5.12 6.64
C ALA A 50 -12.51 -4.45 5.74
N ILE A 51 -12.40 -4.84 4.46
CA ILE A 51 -11.51 -4.20 3.49
C ILE A 51 -11.91 -2.74 3.24
N ALA A 52 -13.20 -2.43 3.15
CA ALA A 52 -13.68 -1.06 3.00
C ALA A 52 -13.32 -0.19 4.20
N ILE A 53 -13.52 -0.70 5.43
CA ILE A 53 -13.13 -0.04 6.68
C ILE A 53 -11.63 0.19 6.73
N GLN A 54 -10.82 -0.80 6.35
CA GLN A 54 -9.37 -0.68 6.24
C GLN A 54 -8.96 0.47 5.31
N ASN A 55 -9.55 0.56 4.11
CA ASN A 55 -9.24 1.61 3.15
C ASN A 55 -9.68 3.00 3.64
N LEU A 56 -10.84 3.11 4.31
CA LEU A 56 -11.29 4.35 4.94
C LEU A 56 -10.34 4.79 6.06
N ALA A 57 -9.95 3.86 6.94
CA ALA A 57 -9.00 4.14 8.02
C ALA A 57 -7.63 4.57 7.47
N TRP A 58 -7.17 3.95 6.37
CA TRP A 58 -5.96 4.37 5.66
C TRP A 58 -6.08 5.80 5.14
N GLY A 59 -7.20 6.15 4.50
CA GLY A 59 -7.45 7.50 4.00
C GLY A 59 -7.45 8.54 5.12
N PHE A 60 -8.22 8.31 6.19
CA PHE A 60 -8.25 9.21 7.36
C PHE A 60 -6.93 9.28 8.12
N GLY A 61 -6.18 8.20 8.16
CA GLY A 61 -4.86 8.14 8.79
C GLY A 61 -3.79 8.97 8.07
N GLN A 62 -3.89 9.19 6.77
CA GLN A 62 -2.89 9.93 5.98
C GLN A 62 -2.58 11.33 6.56
N PRO A 63 -3.56 12.25 6.71
CA PRO A 63 -3.29 13.56 7.29
C PRO A 63 -2.84 13.49 8.74
N VAL A 64 -3.34 12.52 9.52
CA VAL A 64 -2.93 12.33 10.92
C VAL A 64 -1.46 11.97 11.01
N PHE A 65 -1.01 10.96 10.25
CA PHE A 65 0.40 10.56 10.24
C PHE A 65 1.32 11.60 9.62
N ALA A 66 0.84 12.39 8.65
CA ALA A 66 1.59 13.54 8.17
C ALA A 66 1.85 14.54 9.29
N ALA A 67 0.82 14.92 10.06
CA ALA A 67 0.95 15.82 11.20
C ALA A 67 1.80 15.22 12.34
N VAL A 68 1.69 13.92 12.60
CA VAL A 68 2.53 13.20 13.57
C VAL A 68 3.99 13.23 13.14
N ALA A 69 4.30 12.98 11.85
CA ALA A 69 5.65 13.04 11.32
C ALA A 69 6.30 14.42 11.46
N GLU A 70 5.51 15.49 11.26
CA GLU A 70 5.98 16.86 11.46
C GLU A 70 6.28 17.18 12.94
N LYS A 71 5.43 16.71 13.86
CA LYS A 71 5.56 17.03 15.30
C LYS A 71 6.64 16.22 16.01
N ILE A 72 6.68 14.91 15.79
CA ILE A 72 7.55 14.00 16.55
C ILE A 72 8.66 13.36 15.70
N GLY A 73 8.65 13.64 14.40
CA GLY A 73 9.65 13.19 13.43
C GLY A 73 9.24 11.92 12.67
N ASP A 74 9.74 11.83 11.44
CA ASP A 74 9.39 10.80 10.46
C ASP A 74 9.56 9.36 11.00
N ARG A 75 10.68 9.07 11.65
CA ARG A 75 10.95 7.72 12.19
C ARG A 75 9.93 7.28 13.22
N LYS A 76 9.58 8.18 14.14
CA LYS A 76 8.61 7.87 15.21
C LYS A 76 7.22 7.66 14.63
N ALA A 77 6.85 8.43 13.60
CA ALA A 77 5.59 8.26 12.88
C ALA A 77 5.53 6.89 12.19
N ILE A 78 6.60 6.48 11.49
CA ILE A 78 6.68 5.15 10.84
C ILE A 78 6.63 4.03 11.89
N ILE A 79 7.37 4.16 13.01
CA ILE A 79 7.32 3.17 14.10
C ILE A 79 5.91 3.03 14.65
N ALA A 80 5.23 4.14 14.94
CA ALA A 80 3.85 4.11 15.41
C ALA A 80 2.92 3.44 14.39
N GLY A 81 3.06 3.77 13.10
CA GLY A 81 2.30 3.12 12.02
C GLY A 81 2.57 1.62 11.94
N ALA A 82 3.84 1.19 11.98
CA ALA A 82 4.21 -0.22 11.93
C ALA A 82 3.68 -1.01 13.15
N LEU A 83 3.75 -0.42 14.36
CA LEU A 83 3.21 -1.05 15.57
C LEU A 83 1.69 -1.20 15.50
N ILE A 84 0.96 -0.18 15.06
CA ILE A 84 -0.50 -0.23 14.90
C ILE A 84 -0.88 -1.23 13.81
N TYR A 85 -0.15 -1.25 12.69
CA TYR A 85 -0.38 -2.19 11.60
C TYR A 85 -0.21 -3.63 12.08
N ALA A 86 0.92 -3.93 12.72
CA ALA A 86 1.20 -5.26 13.25
C ALA A 86 0.18 -5.68 14.34
N ALA A 87 -0.19 -4.77 15.23
CA ALA A 87 -1.21 -5.04 16.23
C ALA A 87 -2.57 -5.39 15.58
N GLY A 88 -2.97 -4.63 14.55
CA GLY A 88 -4.18 -4.92 13.80
C GLY A 88 -4.13 -6.31 13.13
N MET A 89 -2.99 -6.70 12.55
CA MET A 89 -2.79 -8.03 11.95
C MET A 89 -2.86 -9.14 12.99
N ILE A 90 -2.17 -8.97 14.14
CA ILE A 90 -2.16 -9.95 15.23
C ILE A 90 -3.58 -10.14 15.78
N LEU A 91 -4.29 -9.05 16.05
CA LEU A 91 -5.67 -9.11 16.55
C LEU A 91 -6.62 -9.73 15.53
N SER A 92 -6.45 -9.41 14.23
CA SER A 92 -7.23 -10.03 13.14
C SER A 92 -7.01 -11.54 13.06
N ALA A 93 -5.81 -12.05 13.36
CA ALA A 93 -5.50 -13.48 13.36
C ALA A 93 -6.30 -14.24 14.44
N TRP A 94 -6.74 -13.57 15.49
CA TRP A 94 -7.55 -14.15 16.59
C TRP A 94 -9.02 -13.75 16.55
N SER A 95 -9.46 -13.04 15.52
CA SER A 95 -10.86 -12.68 15.36
C SER A 95 -11.71 -13.91 15.05
N THR A 96 -12.83 -14.05 15.73
CA THR A 96 -13.82 -15.13 15.52
C THR A 96 -15.14 -14.62 15.00
N THR A 97 -15.37 -13.31 15.07
CA THR A 97 -16.59 -12.67 14.60
C THR A 97 -16.28 -11.63 13.50
N PRO A 98 -17.21 -11.40 12.55
CA PRO A 98 -17.04 -10.38 11.52
C PRO A 98 -16.78 -8.98 12.09
N LEU A 99 -17.46 -8.63 13.17
CA LEU A 99 -17.32 -7.32 13.82
C LEU A 99 -15.91 -7.12 14.40
N GLU A 100 -15.35 -8.13 15.07
CA GLU A 100 -13.97 -8.06 15.56
C GLU A 100 -12.99 -7.86 14.41
N HIS A 101 -13.14 -8.63 13.33
CA HIS A 101 -12.29 -8.51 12.16
C HIS A 101 -12.39 -7.12 11.51
N GLN A 102 -13.59 -6.54 11.43
CA GLN A 102 -13.83 -5.19 10.93
C GLN A 102 -13.19 -4.11 11.81
N VAL A 103 -13.29 -4.24 13.15
CA VAL A 103 -12.63 -3.33 14.09
C VAL A 103 -11.11 -3.41 13.98
N TYR A 104 -10.56 -4.61 13.84
CA TYR A 104 -9.11 -4.79 13.67
C TYR A 104 -8.63 -4.34 12.28
N ALA A 105 -9.46 -4.47 11.26
CA ALA A 105 -9.20 -3.91 9.94
C ALA A 105 -9.04 -2.38 9.97
N TRP A 106 -9.75 -1.68 10.87
CA TRP A 106 -9.52 -0.25 11.11
C TRP A 106 -8.09 0.01 11.60
N LEU A 107 -7.57 -0.77 12.55
CA LEU A 107 -6.19 -0.63 13.03
C LEU A 107 -5.19 -0.91 11.91
N VAL A 108 -5.42 -1.97 11.12
CA VAL A 108 -4.60 -2.28 9.96
C VAL A 108 -4.52 -1.10 9.00
N GLY A 109 -5.68 -0.55 8.60
CA GLY A 109 -5.75 0.58 7.68
C GLY A 109 -5.07 1.83 8.24
N PHE A 110 -5.32 2.15 9.51
CA PHE A 110 -4.69 3.29 10.16
C PHE A 110 -3.18 3.12 10.28
N GLY A 111 -2.69 1.90 10.56
CA GLY A 111 -1.26 1.57 10.57
C GLY A 111 -0.61 1.69 9.19
N ILE A 112 -1.30 1.28 8.12
CA ILE A 112 -0.85 1.45 6.72
C ILE A 112 -0.61 2.94 6.42
N ALA A 113 -1.40 3.86 6.97
CA ALA A 113 -1.20 5.29 6.75
C ALA A 113 0.17 5.79 7.22
N GLY A 114 0.69 5.22 8.32
CA GLY A 114 2.02 5.56 8.85
C GLY A 114 3.20 4.94 8.11
N THR A 115 2.98 3.82 7.40
CA THR A 115 4.01 3.12 6.60
C THR A 115 3.78 3.26 5.10
N GLY A 116 2.74 3.98 4.69
CA GLY A 116 2.29 4.11 3.32
C GLY A 116 2.85 5.33 2.57
N PHE A 117 2.31 5.52 1.38
CA PHE A 117 2.81 6.53 0.44
C PHE A 117 2.79 7.95 0.99
N GLY A 118 1.79 8.35 1.79
CA GLY A 118 1.68 9.74 2.26
C GLY A 118 2.91 10.19 3.05
N VAL A 119 3.30 9.42 4.06
CA VAL A 119 4.47 9.71 4.89
C VAL A 119 5.76 9.50 4.11
N ILE A 120 5.89 8.38 3.39
CA ILE A 120 7.15 8.02 2.74
C ILE A 120 7.48 8.94 1.57
N LEU A 121 6.51 9.29 0.71
CA LEU A 121 6.75 10.24 -0.39
C LEU A 121 7.10 11.65 0.13
N ALA A 122 6.48 12.06 1.24
CA ALA A 122 6.84 13.32 1.88
C ALA A 122 8.28 13.33 2.37
N ILE A 123 8.75 12.23 2.99
CA ILE A 123 10.15 12.06 3.46
C ILE A 123 11.12 12.13 2.28
N VAL A 124 10.88 11.33 1.24
CA VAL A 124 11.74 11.27 0.05
C VAL A 124 11.74 12.60 -0.69
N GLY A 125 10.56 13.23 -0.83
CA GLY A 125 10.43 14.53 -1.48
C GLY A 125 11.19 15.66 -0.77
N ARG A 126 11.30 15.59 0.57
CA ARG A 126 12.11 16.53 1.37
C ARG A 126 13.62 16.23 1.33
N ALA A 127 13.97 14.95 1.22
CA ALA A 127 15.37 14.51 1.25
C ALA A 127 16.05 14.62 -0.12
N ALA A 128 15.30 14.56 -1.21
CA ALA A 128 15.82 14.62 -2.57
C ALA A 128 16.18 16.06 -2.98
N SER A 129 17.27 16.21 -3.75
CA SER A 129 17.57 17.48 -4.43
C SER A 129 16.49 17.80 -5.47
N ASP A 130 16.30 19.08 -5.80
CA ASP A 130 15.28 19.51 -6.75
C ASP A 130 15.40 18.80 -8.11
N ASP A 131 16.62 18.58 -8.60
CA ASP A 131 16.91 17.87 -9.86
C ASP A 131 16.51 16.40 -9.82
N ASN A 132 16.62 15.75 -8.65
CA ASN A 132 16.40 14.31 -8.48
C ASN A 132 15.05 13.98 -7.82
N ARG A 133 14.28 14.98 -7.40
CA ARG A 133 13.02 14.78 -6.66
C ARG A 133 12.02 13.90 -7.44
N SER A 134 11.79 14.24 -8.70
CA SER A 134 10.82 13.53 -9.54
C SER A 134 11.20 12.04 -9.71
N ILE A 135 12.48 11.76 -9.99
CA ILE A 135 12.95 10.39 -10.18
C ILE A 135 12.96 9.60 -8.86
N SER A 136 13.32 10.24 -7.75
CA SER A 136 13.29 9.60 -6.42
C SER A 136 11.87 9.20 -6.02
N LEU A 137 10.89 10.07 -6.26
CA LEU A 137 9.48 9.76 -6.02
C LEU A 137 8.98 8.63 -6.94
N ALA A 138 9.38 8.63 -8.20
CA ALA A 138 9.03 7.57 -9.15
C ALA A 138 9.61 6.20 -8.72
N ILE A 139 10.86 6.17 -8.24
CA ILE A 139 11.50 4.95 -7.74
C ILE A 139 10.73 4.37 -6.54
N VAL A 140 10.34 5.21 -5.58
CA VAL A 140 9.54 4.76 -4.42
C VAL A 140 8.17 4.25 -4.85
N THR A 141 7.53 4.93 -5.81
CA THR A 141 6.24 4.47 -6.33
C THR A 141 6.36 3.13 -7.04
N ALA A 142 7.41 2.93 -7.84
CA ALA A 142 7.71 1.65 -8.48
C ALA A 142 8.00 0.53 -7.45
N ALA A 143 8.66 0.84 -6.33
CA ALA A 143 8.87 -0.11 -5.25
C ALA A 143 7.54 -0.63 -4.65
N GLY A 144 6.52 0.23 -4.54
CA GLY A 144 5.16 -0.19 -4.16
C GLY A 144 4.55 -1.19 -5.14
N SER A 145 4.76 -0.97 -6.44
CA SER A 145 4.28 -1.91 -7.48
C SER A 145 5.06 -3.24 -7.44
N ILE A 146 6.35 -3.24 -7.07
CA ILE A 146 7.09 -4.49 -6.82
C ILE A 146 6.43 -5.24 -5.65
N GLY A 147 6.08 -4.55 -4.55
CA GLY A 147 5.32 -5.15 -3.45
C GLY A 147 4.01 -5.78 -3.92
N GLN A 148 3.28 -5.10 -4.83
CA GLN A 148 2.05 -5.64 -5.41
C GLN A 148 2.29 -6.92 -6.23
N ILE A 149 3.40 -7.01 -6.97
CA ILE A 149 3.73 -8.19 -7.78
C ILE A 149 3.96 -9.41 -6.88
N ILE A 150 4.68 -9.26 -5.78
CA ILE A 150 5.12 -10.38 -4.95
C ILE A 150 4.14 -10.73 -3.81
N GLY A 151 3.33 -9.76 -3.36
CA GLY A 151 2.53 -9.90 -2.14
C GLY A 151 1.49 -11.02 -2.22
N ALA A 152 0.60 -10.98 -3.22
CA ALA A 152 -0.45 -11.97 -3.36
C ALA A 152 0.09 -13.40 -3.64
N PRO A 153 1.11 -13.61 -4.52
CA PRO A 153 1.74 -14.92 -4.68
C PRO A 153 2.40 -15.45 -3.39
N ILE A 154 3.08 -14.61 -2.63
CA ILE A 154 3.68 -15.02 -1.36
C ILE A 154 2.59 -15.44 -0.37
N ALA A 155 1.51 -14.65 -0.24
CA ALA A 155 0.39 -15.01 0.62
C ALA A 155 -0.24 -16.35 0.21
N GLN A 156 -0.50 -16.53 -1.09
CA GLN A 156 -1.06 -17.77 -1.60
C GLN A 156 -0.13 -18.97 -1.39
N TRP A 157 1.17 -18.78 -1.58
CA TRP A 157 2.16 -19.81 -1.30
C TRP A 157 2.19 -20.19 0.20
N LEU A 158 2.16 -19.24 1.10
CA LEU A 158 2.07 -19.50 2.54
C LEU A 158 0.77 -20.24 2.90
N LEU A 159 -0.36 -19.83 2.33
CA LEU A 159 -1.66 -20.49 2.54
C LEU A 159 -1.72 -21.94 2.02
N SER A 160 -0.79 -22.35 1.14
CA SER A 160 -0.76 -23.73 0.65
C SER A 160 -0.28 -24.75 1.69
N PHE A 161 0.35 -24.31 2.79
CA PHE A 161 0.89 -25.21 3.83
C PHE A 161 0.68 -24.71 5.27
N MET A 162 0.02 -23.57 5.48
CA MET A 162 -0.33 -23.09 6.82
C MET A 162 -1.68 -22.37 6.81
N GLU A 163 -2.29 -22.27 7.98
CA GLU A 163 -3.55 -21.58 8.22
C GLU A 163 -3.37 -20.06 8.04
N TRP A 164 -4.42 -19.38 7.62
CA TRP A 164 -4.40 -17.92 7.35
C TRP A 164 -4.00 -17.08 8.58
N GLN A 165 -4.35 -17.54 9.80
CA GLN A 165 -3.96 -16.91 11.06
C GLN A 165 -2.43 -16.80 11.19
N ASN A 166 -1.74 -17.90 10.87
CA ASN A 166 -0.27 -17.95 10.91
C ASN A 166 0.35 -17.02 9.86
N VAL A 167 -0.27 -16.92 8.69
CA VAL A 167 0.19 -15.96 7.65
C VAL A 167 0.05 -14.53 8.13
N PHE A 168 -1.05 -14.18 8.83
CA PHE A 168 -1.23 -12.85 9.42
C PHE A 168 -0.16 -12.55 10.48
N LEU A 169 0.19 -13.53 11.32
CA LEU A 169 1.26 -13.39 12.32
C LEU A 169 2.63 -13.19 11.66
N ILE A 170 2.93 -13.93 10.59
CA ILE A 170 4.16 -13.74 9.80
C ILE A 170 4.19 -12.33 9.20
N PHE A 171 3.09 -11.86 8.60
CA PHE A 171 3.00 -10.52 8.05
C PHE A 171 3.17 -9.45 9.13
N ALA A 172 2.60 -9.64 10.32
CA ALA A 172 2.84 -8.75 11.45
C ALA A 172 4.32 -8.66 11.83
N LEU A 173 5.02 -9.79 11.89
CA LEU A 173 6.46 -9.84 12.16
C LEU A 173 7.26 -9.14 11.05
N VAL A 174 6.90 -9.34 9.79
CA VAL A 174 7.55 -8.66 8.65
C VAL A 174 7.34 -7.14 8.71
N ILE A 175 6.14 -6.67 9.07
CA ILE A 175 5.88 -5.24 9.28
C ILE A 175 6.70 -4.69 10.46
N LEU A 176 6.81 -5.41 11.56
CA LEU A 176 7.66 -5.01 12.70
C LEU A 176 9.15 -4.97 12.33
N ALA A 177 9.60 -5.88 11.47
CA ALA A 177 10.98 -5.90 11.00
C ALA A 177 11.35 -4.64 10.20
N LEU A 178 10.37 -3.90 9.65
CA LEU A 178 10.61 -2.61 9.00
C LEU A 178 11.14 -1.53 9.95
N ILE A 179 11.03 -1.72 11.26
CA ILE A 179 11.59 -0.81 12.26
C ILE A 179 13.13 -0.91 12.30
N LEU A 180 13.70 -2.07 11.97
CA LEU A 180 15.14 -2.31 12.03
C LEU A 180 15.98 -1.39 11.13
N PRO A 181 15.63 -1.14 9.86
CA PRO A 181 16.41 -0.26 9.00
C PRO A 181 16.17 1.24 9.23
N LEU A 182 15.21 1.65 10.06
CA LEU A 182 14.89 3.07 10.28
C LEU A 182 16.04 3.91 10.82
N PRO A 183 16.99 3.40 11.65
CA PRO A 183 18.18 4.17 12.06
C PRO A 183 19.02 4.68 10.89
N LEU A 184 18.96 4.01 9.73
CA LEU A 184 19.65 4.43 8.50
C LEU A 184 18.96 5.62 7.82
N MET A 185 17.67 5.86 8.08
CA MET A 185 16.94 7.02 7.60
C MET A 185 17.32 8.27 8.40
N ARG A 186 18.38 8.95 8.02
CA ARG A 186 18.72 10.26 8.60
C ARG A 186 17.95 11.33 7.83
N SER A 187 16.67 11.52 8.17
CA SER A 187 15.89 12.63 7.61
C SER A 187 16.51 13.95 8.04
N PRO A 188 16.77 14.90 7.12
CA PRO A 188 17.16 16.24 7.52
C PRO A 188 16.10 16.77 8.48
N LYS A 189 16.50 17.34 9.61
CA LYS A 189 15.58 18.08 10.47
C LYS A 189 14.96 19.16 9.61
N THR A 190 13.75 18.97 9.18
CA THR A 190 13.10 19.92 8.28
C THR A 190 12.91 21.23 9.04
N ALA A 191 13.56 22.25 8.58
CA ALA A 191 13.15 23.61 8.80
C ALA A 191 11.86 23.90 8.00
N LEU A 192 10.81 23.13 8.20
CA LEU A 192 9.44 23.52 7.89
C LEU A 192 8.80 24.08 9.18
N LYS A 193 9.49 25.05 9.78
CA LYS A 193 8.85 26.22 10.35
C LYS A 193 8.51 27.18 9.20
N ALA A 194 7.90 26.70 8.15
CA ALA A 194 7.08 27.54 7.31
C ALA A 194 5.74 27.59 8.03
N GLU A 195 5.56 28.64 8.81
CA GLU A 195 4.30 29.34 9.08
C GLU A 195 3.07 28.66 8.46
N ILE A 196 2.64 27.52 9.02
CA ILE A 196 1.26 27.08 8.89
C ILE A 196 0.53 27.95 9.92
N GLU A 197 0.36 29.24 9.60
CA GLU A 197 -0.47 30.16 10.37
C GLU A 197 -1.93 29.70 10.38
N ASP A 198 -2.35 28.96 9.36
CA ASP A 198 -3.71 28.43 9.22
C ASP A 198 -3.81 27.03 9.82
N GLY A 199 -4.76 26.82 10.72
CA GLY A 199 -5.07 25.47 11.23
C GLY A 199 -5.47 24.50 10.12
N MET A 200 -5.22 23.21 10.30
CA MET A 200 -5.51 22.13 9.33
C MET A 200 -6.93 22.22 8.74
N SER A 201 -7.94 22.57 9.55
CA SER A 201 -9.33 22.74 9.11
C SER A 201 -9.50 23.88 8.10
N VAL A 202 -8.76 24.99 8.26
CA VAL A 202 -8.81 26.14 7.35
C VAL A 202 -8.17 25.76 6.01
N ILE A 203 -7.03 25.08 6.04
CA ILE A 203 -6.33 24.60 4.83
C ILE A 203 -7.25 23.62 4.06
N LEU A 204 -7.84 22.65 4.73
CA LEU A 204 -8.76 21.69 4.10
C LEU A 204 -9.97 22.39 3.48
N THR A 205 -10.59 23.33 4.21
CA THR A 205 -11.76 24.06 3.72
C THR A 205 -11.40 24.92 2.49
N LYS A 206 -10.23 25.55 2.50
CA LYS A 206 -9.74 26.35 1.38
C LYS A 206 -9.45 25.48 0.16
N SER A 207 -8.82 24.30 0.35
CA SER A 207 -8.53 23.36 -0.71
C SER A 207 -9.81 22.79 -1.34
N LEU A 208 -10.80 22.39 -0.54
CA LEU A 208 -12.07 21.84 -1.03
C LEU A 208 -12.92 22.90 -1.79
N LYS A 209 -12.70 24.18 -1.55
CA LYS A 209 -13.34 25.26 -2.32
C LYS A 209 -12.67 25.52 -3.67
N ASP A 210 -11.45 25.03 -3.88
CA ASP A 210 -10.78 25.12 -5.18
C ASP A 210 -11.31 24.05 -6.14
N PRO A 211 -11.95 24.43 -7.27
CA PRO A 211 -12.48 23.47 -8.23
C PRO A 211 -11.41 22.52 -8.79
N SER A 212 -10.18 23.02 -9.01
CA SER A 212 -9.08 22.20 -9.53
C SER A 212 -8.68 21.11 -8.55
N PHE A 213 -8.59 21.45 -7.26
CA PHE A 213 -8.33 20.48 -6.21
C PHE A 213 -9.46 19.45 -6.11
N SER A 214 -10.71 19.90 -6.14
CA SER A 214 -11.88 19.01 -6.04
C SER A 214 -11.98 18.04 -7.22
N LEU A 215 -11.69 18.48 -8.45
CA LEU A 215 -11.67 17.61 -9.62
C LEU A 215 -10.53 16.59 -9.57
N ILE A 216 -9.33 16.98 -9.14
CA ILE A 216 -8.21 16.07 -8.94
C ILE A 216 -8.56 15.04 -7.84
N PHE A 217 -9.16 15.50 -6.74
CA PHE A 217 -9.61 14.62 -5.65
C PHE A 217 -10.62 13.57 -6.14
N LEU A 218 -11.62 13.95 -6.93
CA LEU A 218 -12.61 13.03 -7.51
C LEU A 218 -11.96 12.02 -8.47
N GLY A 219 -11.01 12.45 -9.29
CA GLY A 219 -10.25 11.57 -10.17
C GLY A 219 -9.46 10.52 -9.38
N PHE A 220 -8.75 10.93 -8.33
CA PHE A 220 -8.01 10.02 -7.45
C PHE A 220 -8.93 9.11 -6.63
N PHE A 221 -10.11 9.61 -6.21
CA PHE A 221 -11.11 8.79 -5.54
C PHE A 221 -11.58 7.65 -6.44
N SER A 222 -11.92 7.94 -7.71
CA SER A 222 -12.33 6.92 -8.69
C SER A 222 -11.23 5.87 -8.92
N CYS A 223 -9.99 6.31 -9.09
CA CYS A 223 -8.83 5.43 -9.24
C CYS A 223 -8.62 4.55 -7.98
N GLY A 224 -8.70 5.14 -6.79
CA GLY A 224 -8.56 4.43 -5.52
C GLY A 224 -9.67 3.39 -5.30
N TYR A 225 -10.92 3.73 -5.63
CA TYR A 225 -12.06 2.82 -5.58
C TYR A 225 -11.84 1.62 -6.49
N GLN A 226 -11.49 1.86 -7.75
CA GLN A 226 -11.24 0.80 -8.72
C GLN A 226 -10.11 -0.14 -8.29
N LEU A 227 -8.98 0.41 -7.84
CA LEU A 227 -7.85 -0.38 -7.37
C LEU A 227 -8.22 -1.23 -6.14
N SER A 228 -8.94 -0.65 -5.19
CA SER A 228 -9.37 -1.35 -3.97
C SER A 228 -10.36 -2.48 -4.29
N PHE A 229 -11.31 -2.23 -5.18
CA PHE A 229 -12.29 -3.22 -5.63
C PHE A 229 -11.60 -4.42 -6.30
N VAL A 230 -10.70 -4.15 -7.24
CA VAL A 230 -9.97 -5.21 -7.96
C VAL A 230 -9.09 -6.02 -7.00
N THR A 231 -8.31 -5.37 -6.14
CA THR A 231 -7.42 -6.10 -5.21
C THR A 231 -8.18 -6.92 -4.17
N ALA A 232 -9.37 -6.49 -3.76
CA ALA A 232 -10.18 -7.19 -2.77
C ALA A 232 -10.94 -8.38 -3.35
N HIS A 233 -11.52 -8.23 -4.55
CA HIS A 233 -12.49 -9.18 -5.07
C HIS A 233 -11.97 -10.04 -6.22
N PHE A 234 -10.98 -9.57 -6.97
CA PHE A 234 -10.52 -10.25 -8.19
C PHE A 234 -9.92 -11.64 -7.92
N PRO A 235 -9.12 -11.88 -6.86
CA PRO A 235 -8.63 -13.21 -6.55
C PRO A 235 -9.77 -14.22 -6.31
N ALA A 236 -10.77 -13.83 -5.53
CA ALA A 236 -11.94 -14.66 -5.25
C ALA A 236 -12.78 -14.92 -6.52
N LEU A 237 -12.99 -13.87 -7.35
CA LEU A 237 -13.69 -13.99 -8.62
C LEU A 237 -13.02 -15.01 -9.55
N VAL A 238 -11.70 -14.95 -9.69
CA VAL A 238 -10.94 -15.90 -10.51
C VAL A 238 -11.08 -17.32 -9.97
N THR A 239 -11.00 -17.48 -8.65
CA THR A 239 -11.12 -18.81 -8.01
C THR A 239 -12.47 -19.47 -8.29
N GLU A 240 -13.55 -18.70 -8.37
CA GLU A 240 -14.91 -19.21 -8.53
C GLU A 240 -15.40 -19.32 -9.96
N MET A 241 -14.98 -18.37 -10.80
CA MET A 241 -15.46 -18.29 -12.19
C MET A 241 -14.61 -19.12 -13.15
N CYS A 242 -13.36 -19.41 -12.81
CA CYS A 242 -12.49 -20.19 -13.68
C CYS A 242 -12.68 -21.69 -13.42
N ALA A 243 -12.71 -22.49 -14.50
CA ALA A 243 -12.68 -23.93 -14.40
C ALA A 243 -11.36 -24.42 -13.76
N PRO A 244 -11.36 -25.59 -13.10
CA PRO A 244 -10.14 -26.19 -12.58
C PRO A 244 -9.04 -26.27 -13.65
N ILE A 245 -7.79 -25.99 -13.25
CA ILE A 245 -6.67 -25.98 -14.18
C ILE A 245 -6.33 -27.41 -14.59
N SER A 246 -6.42 -27.69 -15.88
CA SER A 246 -6.07 -29.00 -16.44
C SER A 246 -4.57 -29.25 -16.31
N SER A 247 -4.19 -30.50 -15.94
CA SER A 247 -2.78 -30.93 -15.90
C SER A 247 -2.03 -30.80 -17.23
N ASN A 248 -2.75 -30.74 -18.35
CA ASN A 248 -2.18 -30.56 -19.68
C ASN A 248 -2.10 -29.09 -20.13
N SER A 249 -2.50 -28.15 -19.29
CA SER A 249 -2.47 -26.72 -19.64
C SER A 249 -1.07 -26.13 -19.51
N PHE A 250 -0.81 -25.07 -20.28
CA PHE A 250 0.40 -24.27 -20.11
C PHE A 250 0.54 -23.71 -18.69
N LEU A 251 -0.56 -23.34 -18.04
CA LEU A 251 -0.58 -22.84 -16.66
C LEU A 251 0.01 -23.87 -15.70
N TYR A 252 -0.36 -25.13 -15.86
CA TYR A 252 0.18 -26.22 -15.05
C TYR A 252 1.69 -26.43 -15.23
N SER A 253 2.20 -26.21 -16.45
CA SER A 253 3.63 -26.34 -16.77
C SER A 253 4.51 -25.24 -16.12
N ILE A 254 3.91 -24.12 -15.71
CA ILE A 254 4.57 -23.04 -14.98
C ILE A 254 4.17 -23.00 -13.48
N ASP A 255 3.76 -24.15 -12.95
CA ASP A 255 3.43 -24.36 -11.53
C ASP A 255 2.19 -23.58 -11.03
N ILE A 256 1.32 -23.15 -11.92
CA ILE A 256 0.00 -22.59 -11.57
C ILE A 256 -1.00 -23.76 -11.60
N THR A 257 -1.15 -24.43 -10.44
CA THR A 257 -1.93 -25.68 -10.33
C THR A 257 -3.36 -25.47 -9.82
N SER A 258 -3.69 -24.26 -9.30
CA SER A 258 -5.00 -23.95 -8.74
C SER A 258 -5.52 -22.60 -9.23
N THR A 259 -6.85 -22.43 -9.21
CA THR A 259 -7.51 -21.16 -9.56
C THR A 259 -7.18 -20.04 -8.56
N SER A 260 -6.93 -20.36 -7.29
CA SER A 260 -6.44 -19.40 -6.29
C SER A 260 -5.04 -18.90 -6.60
N ALA A 261 -4.12 -19.79 -7.03
CA ALA A 261 -2.80 -19.38 -7.52
C ALA A 261 -2.91 -18.49 -8.78
N LEU A 262 -3.83 -18.81 -9.70
CA LEU A 262 -4.10 -17.99 -10.87
C LEU A 262 -4.59 -16.58 -10.47
N GLY A 263 -5.48 -16.48 -9.47
CA GLY A 263 -5.95 -15.20 -8.93
C GLY A 263 -4.80 -14.36 -8.35
N ALA A 264 -3.89 -14.98 -7.61
CA ALA A 264 -2.70 -14.31 -7.06
C ALA A 264 -1.75 -13.81 -8.17
N VAL A 265 -1.50 -14.63 -9.20
CA VAL A 265 -0.67 -14.25 -10.36
C VAL A 265 -1.31 -13.12 -11.16
N ALA A 266 -2.64 -13.11 -11.29
CA ALA A 266 -3.34 -12.02 -11.97
C ALA A 266 -3.14 -10.66 -11.28
N ILE A 267 -3.13 -10.61 -9.94
CA ILE A 267 -2.76 -9.39 -9.18
C ILE A 267 -1.30 -8.98 -9.47
N SER A 268 -0.39 -9.94 -9.63
CA SER A 268 1.01 -9.65 -10.00
C SER A 268 1.12 -9.02 -11.39
N LEU A 269 0.32 -9.47 -12.36
CA LEU A 269 0.29 -8.87 -13.71
C LEU A 269 -0.21 -7.42 -13.67
N ILE A 270 -1.18 -7.11 -12.81
CA ILE A 270 -1.61 -5.72 -12.58
C ILE A 270 -0.45 -4.89 -12.02
N GLY A 271 0.33 -5.43 -11.08
CA GLY A 271 1.53 -4.77 -10.55
C GLY A 271 2.58 -4.49 -11.63
N LEU A 272 2.82 -5.45 -12.54
CA LEU A 272 3.72 -5.26 -13.68
C LEU A 272 3.24 -4.15 -14.63
N ALA A 273 1.95 -4.16 -14.96
CA ALA A 273 1.35 -3.12 -15.79
C ALA A 273 1.45 -1.73 -15.13
N ASN A 274 1.30 -1.66 -13.81
CA ASN A 274 1.45 -0.43 -13.03
C ASN A 274 2.89 0.11 -13.10
N ILE A 275 3.92 -0.75 -13.04
CA ILE A 275 5.32 -0.31 -13.21
C ILE A 275 5.51 0.28 -14.60
N ALA A 276 5.09 -0.44 -15.64
CA ALA A 276 5.20 0.03 -17.02
C ALA A 276 4.48 1.37 -17.21
N GLY A 277 3.23 1.48 -16.72
CA GLY A 277 2.43 2.70 -16.78
C GLY A 277 3.09 3.87 -16.04
N THR A 278 3.62 3.63 -14.85
CA THR A 278 4.31 4.67 -14.04
C THR A 278 5.57 5.19 -14.73
N LEU A 279 6.37 4.28 -15.32
CA LEU A 279 7.58 4.67 -16.05
C LEU A 279 7.24 5.43 -17.33
N LEU A 280 6.24 4.98 -18.08
CA LEU A 280 5.74 5.65 -19.27
C LEU A 280 5.17 7.04 -18.95
N ALA A 281 4.36 7.15 -17.92
CA ALA A 281 3.82 8.43 -17.47
C ALA A 281 4.92 9.39 -16.99
N GLY A 282 5.91 8.88 -16.25
CA GLY A 282 7.08 9.65 -15.83
C GLY A 282 7.92 10.15 -17.02
N TRP A 283 8.10 9.32 -18.03
CA TRP A 283 8.77 9.69 -19.28
C TRP A 283 7.94 10.71 -20.07
N ALA A 284 6.66 10.46 -20.28
CA ALA A 284 5.76 11.35 -21.01
C ALA A 284 5.63 12.72 -20.33
N GLY A 285 5.67 12.77 -18.99
CA GLY A 285 5.62 14.01 -18.21
C GLY A 285 6.79 14.98 -18.43
N LYS A 286 7.86 14.53 -19.10
CA LYS A 286 8.96 15.41 -19.55
C LYS A 286 8.64 16.13 -20.85
N TYR A 287 7.78 15.59 -21.69
CA TYR A 287 7.51 16.09 -23.04
C TYR A 287 6.11 16.69 -23.18
N TYR A 288 5.16 16.23 -22.38
CA TYR A 288 3.75 16.64 -22.45
C TYR A 288 3.33 17.39 -21.21
N SER A 289 2.35 18.29 -21.37
CA SER A 289 1.75 19.01 -20.25
C SER A 289 1.08 18.02 -19.27
N LYS A 290 1.39 18.16 -17.99
CA LYS A 290 0.81 17.33 -16.92
C LYS A 290 -0.73 17.34 -16.92
N LYS A 291 -1.35 18.44 -17.37
CA LYS A 291 -2.80 18.56 -17.50
C LYS A 291 -3.39 17.53 -18.47
N TYR A 292 -2.74 17.29 -19.61
CA TYR A 292 -3.20 16.30 -20.60
C TYR A 292 -2.86 14.86 -20.24
N LEU A 293 -1.87 14.65 -19.39
CA LEU A 293 -1.53 13.31 -18.89
C LEU A 293 -2.45 12.84 -17.76
N LEU A 294 -3.13 13.79 -17.09
CA LEU A 294 -4.08 13.50 -16.02
C LEU A 294 -5.52 13.35 -16.53
N ALA A 295 -5.83 13.84 -17.72
CA ALA A 295 -7.14 13.72 -18.36
C ALA A 295 -7.24 12.43 -19.20
#